data_0de54e334af302abdf6c8e7e4a8a6697
#
_entry.id   0de54e334af302abdf6c8e7e4a8a6697
#
_cell.length_a   1.000
_cell.length_b   1.000
_cell.length_c   1.000
_cell.angle_alpha   90.00
_cell.angle_beta   90.00
_cell.angle_gamma   90.00
#
_symmetry.space_group_name_H-M   'P 1'
#
loop_
_entity.id
_entity.type
_entity.pdbx_description
1 polymer ?
#
loop_
_entity_poly.entity_id
_entity_poly.type
_entity_poly.pdbx_seq_one_letter_code
_entity_poly.pdbx_strand_id
1 'polypeptide(L)'
;MDIRVKKTKRAIQKAFVALLREKPIEKITVKEIAERAEINKTTFYSHYETLDALTAEMERQTVQLVCDNMGGAQQLLDTPEAFVREMFASLQQATDY
;
A
#
# COMPACT_ATOMS: atom_id res chain seq x y z
N MET A 1 -0.17 19.54 -10.00
CA MET A 1 -0.17 18.06 -9.87
C MET A 1 -1.50 17.52 -10.34
N ASP A 2 -1.44 16.50 -11.14
CA ASP A 2 -2.63 15.96 -11.77
C ASP A 2 -3.45 15.11 -10.79
N ILE A 3 -4.73 15.41 -10.66
CA ILE A 3 -5.65 14.68 -9.80
C ILE A 3 -5.79 13.23 -10.27
N ARG A 4 -5.68 12.99 -11.58
CA ARG A 4 -5.74 11.63 -12.13
C ARG A 4 -4.63 10.74 -11.60
N VAL A 5 -3.42 11.28 -11.48
CA VAL A 5 -2.28 10.54 -10.95
C VAL A 5 -2.55 10.11 -9.52
N LYS A 6 -3.04 11.02 -8.69
CA LYS A 6 -3.36 10.71 -7.30
C LYS A 6 -4.47 9.66 -7.19
N LYS A 7 -5.50 9.76 -8.01
CA LYS A 7 -6.59 8.79 -8.00
C LYS A 7 -6.12 7.41 -8.44
N THR A 8 -5.29 7.35 -9.46
CA THR A 8 -4.75 6.08 -9.96
C THR A 8 -3.85 5.43 -8.92
N LYS A 9 -2.95 6.19 -8.32
CA LYS A 9 -2.08 5.67 -7.25
C LYS A 9 -2.90 5.14 -6.07
N ARG A 10 -3.93 5.88 -5.69
CA ARG A 10 -4.80 5.46 -4.60
C ARG A 10 -5.53 4.16 -4.93
N ALA A 11 -6.02 4.03 -6.17
CA ALA A 11 -6.66 2.80 -6.62
C ALA A 11 -5.71 1.61 -6.58
N ILE A 12 -4.46 1.82 -7.02
CA ILE A 12 -3.42 0.79 -6.97
C ILE A 12 -3.16 0.37 -5.53
N GLN A 13 -3.00 1.33 -4.63
CA GLN A 13 -2.72 1.06 -3.23
C GLN A 13 -3.89 0.33 -2.55
N LYS A 14 -5.11 0.74 -2.83
CA LYS A 14 -6.31 0.06 -2.32
C LYS A 14 -6.38 -1.38 -2.79
N ALA A 15 -6.12 -1.61 -4.08
CA ALA A 15 -6.12 -2.95 -4.65
C ALA A 15 -5.07 -3.83 -3.99
N PHE A 16 -3.87 -3.28 -3.77
CA PHE A 16 -2.79 -4.01 -3.13
C PHE A 16 -3.16 -4.41 -1.69
N VAL A 17 -3.69 -3.47 -0.91
CA VAL A 17 -4.11 -3.75 0.46
C VAL A 17 -5.19 -4.83 0.51
N ALA A 18 -6.16 -4.75 -0.40
CA ALA A 18 -7.22 -5.75 -0.48
C ALA A 18 -6.66 -7.14 -0.77
N LEU A 19 -5.69 -7.23 -1.68
CA LEU A 19 -5.05 -8.50 -2.02
C LEU A 19 -4.21 -9.05 -0.87
N LEU A 20 -3.57 -8.18 -0.09
CA LEU A 20 -2.80 -8.60 1.07
C LEU A 20 -3.67 -9.28 2.13
N ARG A 21 -4.95 -8.98 2.17
CA ARG A 21 -5.88 -9.66 3.08
C ARG A 21 -6.26 -11.05 2.59
N GLU A 22 -6.15 -11.29 1.29
CA GLU A 22 -6.56 -12.55 0.69
C GLU A 22 -5.41 -13.53 0.56
N LYS A 23 -4.19 -13.04 0.37
CA LYS A 23 -3.03 -13.90 0.13
C LYS A 23 -1.74 -13.19 0.54
N PRO A 24 -0.65 -13.97 0.78
CA PRO A 24 0.62 -13.37 1.14
C PRO A 24 1.21 -12.56 -0.02
N ILE A 25 2.03 -11.57 0.33
CA ILE A 25 2.62 -10.65 -0.63
C ILE A 25 3.38 -11.37 -1.74
N GLU A 26 3.99 -12.50 -1.43
CA GLU A 26 4.77 -13.29 -2.38
C GLU A 26 3.94 -13.83 -3.53
N LYS A 27 2.64 -13.96 -3.33
CA LYS A 27 1.72 -14.49 -4.35
C LYS A 27 0.93 -13.41 -5.06
N ILE A 28 1.13 -12.16 -4.70
CA ILE A 28 0.45 -11.04 -5.35
C ILE A 28 1.22 -10.66 -6.61
N THR A 29 0.50 -10.46 -7.72
CA THR A 29 1.10 -10.09 -8.99
C THR A 29 0.60 -8.72 -9.44
N VAL A 30 1.39 -8.07 -10.30
CA VAL A 30 0.99 -6.79 -10.91
C VAL A 30 -0.33 -6.96 -11.67
N LYS A 31 -0.50 -8.08 -12.35
CA LYS A 31 -1.73 -8.36 -13.09
C LYS A 31 -2.95 -8.30 -12.17
N GLU A 32 -2.88 -8.92 -11.01
CA GLU A 32 -3.98 -8.94 -10.05
C GLU A 32 -4.28 -7.54 -9.53
N ILE A 33 -3.25 -6.78 -9.23
CA ILE A 33 -3.41 -5.40 -8.76
C ILE A 33 -4.07 -4.56 -9.84
N ALA A 34 -3.59 -4.66 -11.07
CA ALA A 34 -4.13 -3.88 -12.17
C ALA A 34 -5.60 -4.23 -12.43
N GLU A 35 -5.94 -5.51 -12.42
CA GLU A 35 -7.31 -5.94 -12.60
C GLU A 35 -8.23 -5.40 -11.51
N ARG A 36 -7.80 -5.49 -10.26
CA ARG A 36 -8.60 -5.03 -9.14
C ARG A 36 -8.73 -3.51 -9.09
N ALA A 37 -7.69 -2.80 -9.51
CA ALA A 37 -7.70 -1.34 -9.60
C ALA A 37 -8.40 -0.83 -10.86
N GLU A 38 -8.81 -1.73 -11.74
CA GLU A 38 -9.46 -1.41 -13.02
C GLU A 38 -8.58 -0.57 -13.95
N ILE A 39 -7.30 -0.91 -13.98
CA ILE A 39 -6.31 -0.28 -14.86
C ILE A 39 -5.57 -1.38 -15.64
N ASN A 40 -4.82 -0.98 -16.66
CA ASN A 40 -3.96 -1.94 -17.36
C ASN A 40 -2.56 -1.93 -16.76
N LYS A 41 -1.74 -2.93 -17.14
CA LYS A 41 -0.39 -3.05 -16.63
C LYS A 41 0.49 -1.86 -16.98
N THR A 42 0.28 -1.30 -18.18
CA THR A 42 1.03 -0.13 -18.62
C THR A 42 0.82 1.03 -17.67
N THR A 43 -0.42 1.24 -17.25
CA THR A 43 -0.74 2.29 -16.28
C THR A 43 -0.06 2.02 -14.94
N PHE A 44 -0.05 0.78 -14.49
CA PHE A 44 0.66 0.42 -13.26
C PHE A 44 2.14 0.79 -13.38
N TYR A 45 2.79 0.35 -14.45
CA TYR A 45 4.22 0.58 -14.63
C TYR A 45 4.59 2.04 -14.86
N SER A 46 3.62 2.88 -15.23
CA SER A 46 3.88 4.31 -15.31
C SER A 46 4.00 4.97 -13.93
N HIS A 47 3.50 4.32 -12.89
CA HIS A 47 3.57 4.82 -11.51
C HIS A 47 4.60 4.09 -10.67
N TYR A 48 4.77 2.80 -10.88
CA TYR A 48 5.69 1.95 -10.09
C TYR A 48 6.44 1.03 -11.02
N GLU A 49 7.75 1.07 -11.00
CA GLU A 49 8.57 0.21 -11.86
C GLU A 49 8.42 -1.26 -11.52
N THR A 50 8.27 -1.57 -10.24
CA THR A 50 8.14 -2.94 -9.75
C THR A 50 7.13 -2.98 -8.61
N LEU A 51 6.74 -4.19 -8.25
CA LEU A 51 5.90 -4.40 -7.09
C LEU A 51 6.64 -4.00 -5.80
N ASP A 52 7.94 -4.21 -5.77
CA ASP A 52 8.76 -3.79 -4.63
C ASP A 52 8.74 -2.28 -4.44
N ALA A 53 8.73 -1.52 -5.53
CA ALA A 53 8.64 -0.06 -5.46
C ALA A 53 7.32 0.38 -4.84
N LEU A 54 6.22 -0.27 -5.19
CA LEU A 54 4.91 -0.01 -4.59
C LEU A 54 4.93 -0.32 -3.09
N THR A 55 5.47 -1.48 -2.74
CA THR A 55 5.55 -1.90 -1.34
C THR A 55 6.37 -0.91 -0.52
N ALA A 56 7.53 -0.49 -1.05
CA ALA A 56 8.40 0.45 -0.35
C ALA A 56 7.71 1.80 -0.14
N GLU A 57 6.99 2.29 -1.13
CA GLU A 57 6.26 3.54 -0.99
C GLU A 57 5.18 3.45 0.07
N MET A 58 4.43 2.36 0.07
CA MET A 58 3.37 2.16 1.06
C MET A 58 3.93 2.01 2.47
N GLU A 59 5.04 1.33 2.62
CA GLU A 59 5.71 1.22 3.92
C GLU A 59 6.12 2.59 4.44
N ARG A 60 6.71 3.41 3.59
CA ARG A 60 7.12 4.77 3.97
C ARG A 60 5.93 5.63 4.37
N GLN A 61 4.87 5.59 3.59
CA GLN A 61 3.65 6.35 3.90
C GLN A 61 3.05 5.92 5.23
N THR A 62 3.06 4.63 5.48
CA THR A 62 2.47 4.07 6.69
C THR A 62 3.31 4.41 7.92
N VAL A 63 4.63 4.30 7.82
CA VAL A 63 5.54 4.68 8.90
C VAL A 63 5.36 6.17 9.23
N GLN A 64 5.29 7.00 8.20
CA GLN A 64 5.08 8.44 8.36
C GLN A 64 3.79 8.72 9.12
N LEU A 65 2.71 8.05 8.72
CA LEU A 65 1.39 8.26 9.32
C LEU A 65 1.37 7.85 10.79
N VAL A 66 2.02 6.76 11.12
CA VAL A 66 2.08 6.27 12.50
C VAL A 66 2.98 7.16 13.33
N CYS A 67 4.12 7.59 12.81
CA CYS A 67 5.00 8.52 13.51
C CYS A 67 4.31 9.84 13.81
N ASP A 68 3.52 10.33 12.86
CA ASP A 68 2.80 11.60 13.03
C ASP A 68 1.68 11.49 14.06
N ASN A 69 0.99 10.35 14.10
CA ASN A 69 -0.20 10.20 14.93
C ASN A 69 0.07 9.63 16.32
N MET A 70 1.09 8.79 16.47
CA MET A 70 1.25 8.03 17.69
C MET A 70 2.63 8.13 18.34
N GLY A 71 3.56 8.80 17.70
CA GLY A 71 4.94 8.80 18.19
C GLY A 71 5.51 7.39 18.33
N GLY A 72 5.06 6.47 17.48
CA GLY A 72 5.26 5.05 17.63
C GLY A 72 6.58 4.49 17.16
N ALA A 73 7.64 5.29 17.13
CA ALA A 73 8.95 4.80 16.68
C ALA A 73 9.46 3.65 17.55
N GLN A 74 9.09 3.63 18.82
CA GLN A 74 9.50 2.56 19.74
C GLN A 74 8.84 1.23 19.38
N GLN A 75 7.56 1.25 19.02
CA GLN A 75 6.85 0.03 18.62
C GLN A 75 7.43 -0.56 17.36
N LEU A 76 7.89 0.29 16.47
CA LEU A 76 8.52 -0.15 15.22
C LEU A 76 9.81 -0.92 15.48
N LEU A 77 10.55 -0.52 16.51
CA LEU A 77 11.81 -1.18 16.86
C LEU A 77 11.56 -2.51 17.57
N ASP A 78 10.47 -2.63 18.33
CA ASP A 78 10.19 -3.83 19.10
C ASP A 78 9.60 -4.97 18.25
N THR A 79 8.65 -4.66 17.36
CA THR A 79 7.98 -5.69 16.57
C THR A 79 7.66 -5.16 15.17
N PRO A 80 8.66 -5.09 14.27
CA PRO A 80 8.43 -4.49 12.96
C PRO A 80 7.40 -5.22 12.10
N GLU A 81 7.36 -6.55 12.18
CA GLU A 81 6.40 -7.31 11.36
C GLU A 81 4.96 -7.12 11.81
N ALA A 82 4.73 -7.21 13.11
CA ALA A 82 3.39 -6.98 13.66
C ALA A 82 2.93 -5.55 13.41
N PHE A 83 3.85 -4.61 13.51
CA PHE A 83 3.59 -3.20 13.28
C PHE A 83 3.14 -2.95 11.84
N VAL A 84 3.83 -3.55 10.86
CA VAL A 84 3.46 -3.41 9.46
C VAL A 84 2.08 -4.00 9.20
N ARG A 85 1.74 -5.14 9.80
CA ARG A 85 0.43 -5.75 9.64
C ARG A 85 -0.68 -4.86 10.18
N GLU A 86 -0.49 -4.31 11.36
CA GLU A 86 -1.46 -3.40 11.96
C GLU A 86 -1.63 -2.15 11.12
N MET A 87 -0.54 -1.71 10.51
CA MET A 87 -0.56 -0.53 9.67
C MET A 87 -1.37 -0.73 8.41
N PHE A 88 -1.21 -1.87 7.75
CA PHE A 88 -2.03 -2.17 6.58
C PHE A 88 -3.51 -2.26 6.96
N ALA A 89 -3.82 -2.81 8.12
CA ALA A 89 -5.20 -2.86 8.60
C ALA A 89 -5.75 -1.45 8.87
N SER A 90 -4.95 -0.58 9.48
CA SER A 90 -5.34 0.80 9.75
C SER A 90 -5.55 1.61 8.49
N LEU A 91 -4.66 1.42 7.51
CA LEU A 91 -4.79 2.07 6.20
C LEU A 91 -6.10 1.69 5.52
N GLN A 92 -6.48 0.43 5.66
CA GLN A 92 -7.71 -0.04 5.06
C GLN A 92 -8.92 0.59 5.72
N GLN A 93 -8.92 0.71 7.02
CA GLN A 93 -10.00 1.41 7.72
C GLN A 93 -10.07 2.88 7.30
N ALA A 94 -8.92 3.51 7.13
CA ALA A 94 -8.87 4.91 6.70
C ALA A 94 -9.37 5.10 5.28
N THR A 95 -9.17 4.11 4.40
CA THR A 95 -9.60 4.21 3.00
C THR A 95 -11.07 3.82 2.79
N ASP A 96 -11.70 3.19 3.77
CA ASP A 96 -13.10 2.81 3.68
C ASP A 96 -14.06 3.98 3.94
N TYR A 97 -13.55 5.12 4.30
CA TYR A 97 -14.35 6.33 4.45
C TYR A 97 -14.70 6.96 3.12
#